data_f71d1fadf0e99ea9f35040fa5a650e07
#
_entry.id   f71d1fadf0e99ea9f35040fa5a650e07
#
_cell.length_a   1.000
_cell.length_b   1.000
_cell.length_c   1.000
_cell.angle_alpha   90.00
_cell.angle_beta   90.00
_cell.angle_gamma   90.00
#
_symmetry.space_group_name_H-M   'P 1'
#
loop_
_entity.id
_entity.type
_entity.pdbx_description
1 polymer ?
#
loop_
_entity_poly.entity_id
_entity_poly.type
_entity_poly.pdbx_seq_one_letter_code
_entity_poly.pdbx_strand_id
1 'polypeptide(L)'
;HNLLRACETAGVLLSRYQRPEQLSNLTHPLLYTARSIADACEIARRFGPRVLLTTGSKDLAVWRAGLAEKTLLARVLPVAEVIQRCSELGFGVGEIFALCGPFSADFNAAFYHQCRADVVITKASGAEGGYQEKVQPCLDAGIPCIVIARPTPLVTGDELLESQAAFAQRLSRWLAAAKE
;
A
#
# COMPACT_ATOMS: atom_id res chain seq x y z
N HIS A 1 -2.51 -15.52 -4.18
CA HIS A 1 -1.99 -16.87 -4.48
C HIS A 1 -2.79 -17.97 -3.78
N ASN A 2 -3.06 -17.89 -2.47
CA ASN A 2 -3.73 -19.00 -1.75
C ASN A 2 -5.19 -19.21 -2.19
N LEU A 3 -5.94 -18.13 -2.43
CA LEU A 3 -7.33 -18.23 -2.85
C LEU A 3 -7.46 -18.79 -4.27
N LEU A 4 -6.61 -18.37 -5.21
CA LEU A 4 -6.55 -18.89 -6.58
C LEU A 4 -6.35 -20.40 -6.57
N ARG A 5 -5.30 -20.89 -5.88
CA ARG A 5 -5.03 -22.33 -5.75
C ARG A 5 -6.19 -23.10 -5.11
N ALA A 6 -6.84 -22.51 -4.10
CA ALA A 6 -7.99 -23.14 -3.46
C ALA A 6 -9.16 -23.27 -4.43
N CYS A 7 -9.46 -22.24 -5.22
CA CYS A 7 -10.52 -22.27 -6.23
C CYS A 7 -10.20 -23.25 -7.36
N GLU A 8 -8.97 -23.27 -7.86
CA GLU A 8 -8.49 -24.25 -8.84
C GLU A 8 -8.66 -25.69 -8.33
N THR A 9 -8.26 -25.95 -7.09
CA THR A 9 -8.39 -27.28 -6.46
C THR A 9 -9.85 -27.68 -6.28
N ALA A 10 -10.72 -26.73 -5.96
CA ALA A 10 -12.15 -26.97 -5.74
C ALA A 10 -12.97 -26.95 -7.05
N GLY A 11 -12.37 -26.64 -8.20
CA GLY A 11 -13.06 -26.53 -9.47
C GLY A 11 -14.09 -25.38 -9.53
N VAL A 12 -13.89 -24.32 -8.71
CA VAL A 12 -14.80 -23.17 -8.67
C VAL A 12 -14.17 -21.95 -9.35
N LEU A 13 -15.01 -21.19 -10.06
CA LEU A 13 -14.59 -19.93 -10.68
C LEU A 13 -14.31 -18.87 -9.63
N LEU A 14 -13.17 -18.17 -9.78
CA LEU A 14 -12.82 -17.02 -8.98
C LEU A 14 -13.08 -15.75 -9.79
N SER A 15 -13.95 -14.89 -9.30
CA SER A 15 -14.09 -13.53 -9.82
C SER A 15 -13.49 -12.55 -8.82
N ARG A 16 -12.67 -11.64 -9.33
CA ARG A 16 -12.01 -10.63 -8.52
C ARG A 16 -12.57 -9.24 -8.83
N TYR A 17 -13.17 -8.62 -7.84
CA TYR A 17 -13.48 -7.20 -7.91
C TYR A 17 -12.22 -6.40 -7.57
N GLN A 18 -11.73 -5.63 -8.52
CA GLN A 18 -10.61 -4.71 -8.32
C GLN A 18 -11.12 -3.27 -8.44
N ARG A 19 -11.01 -2.54 -7.36
CA ARG A 19 -11.33 -1.11 -7.38
C ARG A 19 -10.41 -0.39 -8.36
N PRO A 20 -10.93 0.56 -9.17
CA PRO A 20 -10.12 1.37 -10.05
C PRO A 20 -8.95 1.99 -9.30
N GLU A 21 -7.77 1.94 -9.86
CA GLU A 21 -6.63 2.70 -9.34
C GLU A 21 -6.88 4.18 -9.64
N GLN A 22 -6.90 4.99 -8.60
CA GLN A 22 -6.65 6.41 -8.75
C GLN A 22 -5.12 6.62 -8.73
N LEU A 23 -4.43 6.07 -9.71
CA LEU A 23 -3.20 6.69 -10.14
C LEU A 23 -3.65 7.99 -10.82
N SER A 24 -3.73 9.05 -10.04
CA SER A 24 -3.94 10.38 -10.61
C SER A 24 -2.87 10.57 -11.67
N ASN A 25 -3.22 11.15 -12.82
CA ASN A 25 -2.26 11.63 -13.82
C ASN A 25 -1.37 12.76 -13.25
N LEU A 26 -1.16 12.73 -11.92
CA LEU A 26 -0.38 13.69 -11.19
C LEU A 26 1.10 13.45 -11.49
N THR A 27 1.65 14.34 -12.28
CA THR A 27 3.09 14.38 -12.54
C THR A 27 3.69 15.46 -11.66
N HIS A 28 4.63 15.09 -10.81
CA HIS A 28 5.32 16.04 -9.94
C HIS A 28 6.78 15.61 -9.76
N PRO A 29 7.75 16.55 -9.70
CA PRO A 29 9.18 16.23 -9.57
C PRO A 29 9.54 15.40 -8.33
N LEU A 30 8.74 15.50 -7.26
CA LEU A 30 8.92 14.76 -6.00
C LEU A 30 8.04 13.51 -5.90
N LEU A 31 7.27 13.17 -6.92
CA LEU A 31 6.44 11.98 -6.95
C LEU A 31 7.10 10.88 -7.78
N TYR A 32 7.41 9.77 -7.15
CA TYR A 32 8.06 8.61 -7.75
C TYR A 32 7.13 7.40 -7.70
N THR A 33 7.12 6.63 -8.77
CA THR A 33 6.41 5.35 -8.83
C THR A 33 7.42 4.21 -8.82
N ALA A 34 7.22 3.25 -7.92
CA ALA A 34 8.03 2.04 -7.80
C ALA A 34 7.18 0.81 -8.15
N ARG A 35 7.75 -0.13 -8.87
CA ARG A 35 7.08 -1.39 -9.27
C ARG A 35 7.22 -2.48 -8.21
N SER A 36 8.18 -2.34 -7.31
CA SER A 36 8.49 -3.30 -6.25
C SER A 36 9.07 -2.60 -5.03
N ILE A 37 9.21 -3.33 -3.92
CA ILE A 37 9.93 -2.85 -2.74
C ILE A 37 11.40 -2.59 -3.07
N ALA A 38 12.04 -3.46 -3.85
CA ALA A 38 13.44 -3.28 -4.26
C ALA A 38 13.63 -1.98 -5.06
N ASP A 39 12.75 -1.72 -6.02
CA ASP A 39 12.75 -0.48 -6.80
C ASP A 39 12.52 0.75 -5.91
N ALA A 40 11.58 0.67 -4.96
CA ALA A 40 11.34 1.73 -3.98
C ALA A 40 12.57 1.98 -3.08
N CYS A 41 13.30 0.96 -2.69
CA CYS A 41 14.55 1.10 -1.93
C CYS A 41 15.61 1.84 -2.75
N GLU A 42 15.80 1.49 -4.03
CA GLU A 42 16.76 2.17 -4.90
C GLU A 42 16.43 3.67 -5.04
N ILE A 43 15.15 3.99 -5.18
CA ILE A 43 14.71 5.40 -5.24
C ILE A 43 14.96 6.08 -3.88
N ALA A 44 14.60 5.43 -2.77
CA ALA A 44 14.71 6.00 -1.43
C ALA A 44 16.16 6.29 -0.98
N ARG A 45 17.13 5.52 -1.45
CA ARG A 45 18.56 5.74 -1.15
C ARG A 45 19.08 7.11 -1.58
N ARG A 46 18.44 7.73 -2.57
CA ARG A 46 18.82 9.05 -3.09
C ARG A 46 18.47 10.20 -2.15
N PHE A 47 17.67 9.94 -1.13
CA PHE A 47 17.18 10.95 -0.18
C PHE A 47 17.84 10.80 1.20
N GLY A 48 17.49 11.67 2.14
CA GLY A 48 18.04 11.68 3.48
C GLY A 48 17.78 10.40 4.30
N PRO A 49 18.29 10.32 5.51
CA PRO A 49 18.33 9.07 6.27
C PRO A 49 16.97 8.60 6.80
N ARG A 50 15.97 9.47 6.93
CA ARG A 50 14.71 9.17 7.61
C ARG A 50 13.60 8.79 6.63
N VAL A 51 13.28 7.52 6.55
CA VAL A 51 12.29 6.97 5.63
C VAL A 51 11.01 6.62 6.39
N LEU A 52 9.90 7.29 6.07
CA LEU A 52 8.60 7.00 6.66
C LEU A 52 7.84 5.99 5.80
N LEU A 53 7.55 4.83 6.37
CA LEU A 53 6.79 3.75 5.76
C LEU A 53 5.31 3.84 6.16
N THR A 54 4.44 4.15 5.22
CA THR A 54 2.98 4.10 5.39
C THR A 54 2.36 2.88 4.68
N THR A 55 3.16 1.85 4.46
CA THR A 55 2.84 0.64 3.69
C THR A 55 2.21 -0.47 4.53
N GLY A 56 2.11 -0.27 5.84
CA GLY A 56 1.66 -1.28 6.80
C GLY A 56 2.79 -2.24 7.23
N SER A 57 2.45 -3.28 7.98
CA SER A 57 3.43 -4.11 8.70
C SER A 57 3.94 -5.35 7.95
N LYS A 58 3.27 -5.76 6.85
CA LYS A 58 3.55 -7.06 6.20
C LYS A 58 4.97 -7.23 5.70
N ASP A 59 5.53 -6.16 5.16
CA ASP A 59 6.80 -6.20 4.42
C ASP A 59 7.95 -5.52 5.18
N LEU A 60 7.79 -5.26 6.50
CA LEU A 60 8.79 -4.52 7.31
C LEU A 60 10.16 -5.18 7.33
N ALA A 61 10.22 -6.52 7.34
CA ALA A 61 11.48 -7.26 7.26
C ALA A 61 12.22 -6.98 5.95
N VAL A 62 11.48 -6.90 4.83
CA VAL A 62 12.06 -6.62 3.50
C VAL A 62 12.56 -5.18 3.45
N TRP A 63 11.81 -4.24 4.01
CA TRP A 63 12.23 -2.83 4.12
C TRP A 63 13.50 -2.69 4.96
N ARG A 64 13.55 -3.37 6.13
CA ARG A 64 14.72 -3.32 7.02
C ARG A 64 15.97 -3.88 6.33
N ALA A 65 15.83 -4.97 5.58
CA ALA A 65 16.94 -5.52 4.80
C ALA A 65 17.34 -4.62 3.62
N GLY A 66 16.37 -4.04 2.93
CA GLY A 66 16.60 -3.20 1.74
C GLY A 66 17.14 -1.80 2.04
N LEU A 67 16.93 -1.28 3.24
CA LEU A 67 17.31 0.07 3.69
C LEU A 67 18.00 0.02 5.05
N ALA A 68 18.92 -0.93 5.23
CA ALA A 68 19.61 -1.16 6.51
C ALA A 68 20.39 0.07 7.00
N GLU A 69 20.84 0.91 6.08
CA GLU A 69 21.59 2.15 6.35
C GLU A 69 20.68 3.34 6.73
N LYS A 70 19.36 3.18 6.66
CA LYS A 70 18.39 4.25 6.92
C LYS A 70 17.69 4.07 8.27
N THR A 71 17.20 5.17 8.82
CA THR A 71 16.25 5.16 9.92
C THR A 71 14.84 4.95 9.37
N LEU A 72 14.28 3.79 9.64
CA LEU A 72 12.92 3.45 9.18
C LEU A 72 11.89 3.81 10.24
N LEU A 73 10.93 4.62 9.87
CA LEU A 73 9.78 5.00 10.68
C LEU A 73 8.56 4.25 10.16
N ALA A 74 7.96 3.38 10.96
CA ALA A 74 6.88 2.50 10.52
C ALA A 74 5.53 2.95 11.09
N ARG A 75 4.59 3.33 10.21
CA ARG A 75 3.19 3.52 10.59
C ARG A 75 2.43 2.22 10.39
N VAL A 76 1.97 1.65 11.50
CA VAL A 76 1.33 0.34 11.55
C VAL A 76 0.02 0.38 12.32
N LEU A 77 -0.78 -0.67 12.24
CA LEU A 77 -1.99 -0.79 13.07
C LEU A 77 -1.63 -1.03 14.54
N PRO A 78 -2.42 -0.49 15.50
CA PRO A 78 -2.22 -0.67 16.94
C PRO A 78 -2.69 -2.06 17.41
N VAL A 79 -2.10 -3.11 16.86
CA VAL A 79 -2.37 -4.51 17.18
C VAL A 79 -1.14 -5.09 17.87
N ALA A 80 -1.32 -5.78 18.99
CA ALA A 80 -0.21 -6.25 19.83
C ALA A 80 0.82 -7.07 19.06
N GLU A 81 0.37 -8.02 18.25
CA GLU A 81 1.22 -8.88 17.44
C GLU A 81 2.02 -8.10 16.39
N VAL A 82 1.45 -7.01 15.87
CA VAL A 82 2.12 -6.13 14.91
C VAL A 82 3.23 -5.35 15.60
N ILE A 83 2.98 -4.82 16.79
CA ILE A 83 3.97 -4.07 17.58
C ILE A 83 5.10 -4.99 18.02
N GLN A 84 4.76 -6.18 18.52
CA GLN A 84 5.74 -7.20 18.89
C GLN A 84 6.65 -7.54 17.71
N ARG A 85 6.07 -7.81 16.53
CA ARG A 85 6.84 -8.09 15.31
C ARG A 85 7.75 -6.92 14.90
N CYS A 86 7.31 -5.67 15.06
CA CYS A 86 8.17 -4.52 14.82
C CYS A 86 9.39 -4.53 15.74
N SER A 87 9.18 -4.80 17.04
CA SER A 87 10.25 -4.91 18.02
C SER A 87 11.23 -6.04 17.70
N GLU A 88 10.73 -7.21 17.31
CA GLU A 88 11.54 -8.37 16.87
C GLU A 88 12.38 -8.05 15.63
N LEU A 89 11.89 -7.19 14.74
CA LEU A 89 12.61 -6.69 13.58
C LEU A 89 13.60 -5.55 13.92
N GLY A 90 13.75 -5.21 15.20
CA GLY A 90 14.69 -4.20 15.67
C GLY A 90 14.23 -2.76 15.48
N PHE A 91 12.91 -2.51 15.32
CA PHE A 91 12.40 -1.14 15.39
C PHE A 91 12.38 -0.65 16.83
N GLY A 92 12.97 0.52 17.07
CA GLY A 92 12.95 1.19 18.36
C GLY A 92 11.60 1.85 18.66
N VAL A 93 11.39 2.24 19.92
CA VAL A 93 10.14 2.91 20.37
C VAL A 93 9.83 4.17 19.57
N GLY A 94 10.83 4.95 19.19
CA GLY A 94 10.68 6.17 18.38
C GLY A 94 10.52 5.91 16.88
N GLU A 95 10.54 4.65 16.44
CA GLU A 95 10.42 4.24 15.03
C GLU A 95 9.07 3.59 14.72
N ILE A 96 8.26 3.30 15.75
CA ILE A 96 6.96 2.63 15.62
C ILE A 96 5.84 3.63 15.94
N PHE A 97 4.97 3.85 14.97
CA PHE A 97 3.78 4.69 15.10
C PHE A 97 2.53 3.84 14.90
N ALA A 98 1.95 3.38 16.00
CA ALA A 98 0.78 2.51 16.02
C ALA A 98 -0.51 3.34 15.93
N LEU A 99 -1.03 3.50 14.72
CA LEU A 99 -2.15 4.39 14.41
C LEU A 99 -3.16 3.70 13.49
N CYS A 100 -4.45 3.95 13.71
CA CYS A 100 -5.55 3.45 12.89
C CYS A 100 -6.18 4.60 12.10
N GLY A 101 -6.18 4.48 10.75
CA GLY A 101 -6.84 5.44 9.85
C GLY A 101 -8.37 5.27 9.78
N PRO A 102 -9.05 6.06 8.91
CA PRO A 102 -8.48 6.95 7.89
C PRO A 102 -7.86 8.23 8.47
N PHE A 103 -6.90 8.82 7.75
CA PHE A 103 -6.22 10.05 8.14
C PHE A 103 -6.49 11.17 7.13
N SER A 104 -6.75 12.39 7.62
CA SER A 104 -6.86 13.58 6.78
C SER A 104 -5.51 14.00 6.20
N ALA A 105 -5.54 14.87 5.20
CA ALA A 105 -4.33 15.49 4.64
C ALA A 105 -3.57 16.29 5.70
N ASP A 106 -4.29 17.07 6.52
CA ASP A 106 -3.69 17.90 7.60
C ASP A 106 -2.98 17.03 8.64
N PHE A 107 -3.61 15.91 9.04
CA PHE A 107 -2.97 14.97 9.95
C PHE A 107 -1.68 14.41 9.32
N ASN A 108 -1.73 13.99 8.07
CA ASN A 108 -0.55 13.46 7.39
C ASN A 108 0.56 14.51 7.27
N ALA A 109 0.23 15.76 6.93
CA ALA A 109 1.19 16.86 6.88
C ALA A 109 1.91 17.07 8.22
N ALA A 110 1.13 17.21 9.31
CA ALA A 110 1.66 17.36 10.65
C ALA A 110 2.50 16.15 11.08
N PHE A 111 2.05 14.95 10.75
CA PHE A 111 2.74 13.70 11.08
C PHE A 111 4.06 13.57 10.33
N TYR A 112 4.12 13.89 9.04
CA TYR A 112 5.36 13.84 8.26
C TYR A 112 6.40 14.84 8.77
N HIS A 113 5.96 16.04 9.13
CA HIS A 113 6.81 17.04 9.77
C HIS A 113 7.32 16.57 11.14
N GLN A 114 6.45 16.03 11.99
CA GLN A 114 6.82 15.50 13.32
C GLN A 114 7.82 14.35 13.20
N CYS A 115 7.67 13.49 12.22
CA CYS A 115 8.60 12.42 11.91
C CYS A 115 9.91 12.91 11.32
N ARG A 116 10.02 14.17 10.90
CA ARG A 116 11.13 14.71 10.11
C ARG A 116 11.48 13.78 8.96
N ALA A 117 10.44 13.37 8.22
CA ALA A 117 10.60 12.43 7.12
C ALA A 117 11.36 13.08 5.95
N ASP A 118 12.46 12.47 5.51
CA ASP A 118 13.18 12.89 4.31
C ASP A 118 12.55 12.31 3.05
N VAL A 119 11.83 11.22 3.19
CA VAL A 119 11.05 10.56 2.13
C VAL A 119 9.91 9.77 2.73
N VAL A 120 8.76 9.77 2.07
CA VAL A 120 7.59 8.95 2.45
C VAL A 120 7.36 7.88 1.42
N ILE A 121 7.19 6.64 1.87
CA ILE A 121 6.83 5.50 1.01
C ILE A 121 5.41 5.05 1.34
N THR A 122 4.57 4.99 0.32
CA THR A 122 3.18 4.52 0.42
C THR A 122 2.84 3.49 -0.65
N LYS A 123 1.70 2.81 -0.52
CA LYS A 123 1.16 1.93 -1.56
C LYS A 123 0.08 2.66 -2.35
N ALA A 124 0.00 2.37 -3.65
CA ALA A 124 -1.13 2.79 -4.46
C ALA A 124 -2.41 2.21 -3.83
N SER A 125 -3.23 3.08 -3.28
CA SER A 125 -4.53 2.77 -2.70
C SER A 125 -5.59 3.50 -3.50
N GLY A 126 -6.79 2.92 -3.69
CA GLY A 126 -7.90 3.69 -4.28
C GLY A 126 -8.32 4.87 -3.38
N ALA A 127 -9.33 5.64 -3.82
CA ALA A 127 -9.86 6.79 -3.08
C ALA A 127 -10.14 6.46 -1.60
N GLU A 128 -10.78 5.31 -1.34
CA GLU A 128 -11.04 4.84 0.03
C GLU A 128 -9.76 4.51 0.85
N GLY A 129 -8.63 4.34 0.21
CA GLY A 129 -7.34 4.11 0.86
C GLY A 129 -6.60 5.39 1.20
N GLY A 130 -7.20 6.57 0.94
CA GLY A 130 -6.62 7.87 1.25
C GLY A 130 -5.34 8.13 0.45
N TYR A 131 -5.36 7.84 -0.86
CA TYR A 131 -4.18 8.06 -1.72
C TYR A 131 -3.80 9.55 -1.75
N GLN A 132 -4.77 10.41 -2.05
CA GLN A 132 -4.56 11.85 -2.14
C GLN A 132 -4.15 12.45 -0.81
N GLU A 133 -4.78 12.02 0.29
CA GLU A 133 -4.49 12.47 1.65
C GLU A 133 -3.07 12.07 2.12
N LYS A 134 -2.45 11.10 1.47
CA LYS A 134 -1.05 10.70 1.75
C LYS A 134 -0.04 11.37 0.83
N VAL A 135 -0.37 11.53 -0.44
CA VAL A 135 0.56 12.03 -1.47
C VAL A 135 0.63 13.54 -1.45
N GLN A 136 -0.52 14.23 -1.50
CA GLN A 136 -0.56 15.69 -1.58
C GLN A 136 0.23 16.37 -0.44
N PRO A 137 0.08 15.97 0.84
CA PRO A 137 0.87 16.57 1.93
C PRO A 137 2.39 16.41 1.78
N CYS A 138 2.86 15.33 1.14
CA CYS A 138 4.29 15.20 0.85
C CYS A 138 4.74 16.27 -0.14
N LEU A 139 3.99 16.43 -1.23
CA LEU A 139 4.33 17.34 -2.32
C LEU A 139 4.29 18.79 -1.84
N ASP A 140 3.28 19.16 -1.08
CA ASP A 140 3.11 20.50 -0.50
C ASP A 140 4.23 20.85 0.50
N ALA A 141 4.73 19.86 1.23
CA ALA A 141 5.84 20.00 2.17
C ALA A 141 7.23 19.87 1.52
N GLY A 142 7.30 19.65 0.18
CA GLY A 142 8.57 19.42 -0.50
C GLY A 142 9.25 18.08 -0.15
N ILE A 143 8.49 17.11 0.36
CA ILE A 143 8.99 15.79 0.74
C ILE A 143 8.80 14.81 -0.44
N PRO A 144 9.85 14.13 -0.93
CA PRO A 144 9.73 13.07 -1.91
C PRO A 144 8.75 11.99 -1.47
N CYS A 145 7.82 11.63 -2.36
CA CYS A 145 6.84 10.59 -2.14
C CYS A 145 7.04 9.44 -3.12
N ILE A 146 7.26 8.24 -2.62
CA ILE A 146 7.40 7.02 -3.42
C ILE A 146 6.13 6.20 -3.29
N VAL A 147 5.44 5.98 -4.38
CA VAL A 147 4.22 5.18 -4.43
C VAL A 147 4.53 3.82 -5.05
N ILE A 148 4.34 2.76 -4.29
CA ILE A 148 4.44 1.39 -4.82
C ILE A 148 3.17 1.10 -5.59
N ALA A 149 3.31 0.85 -6.90
CA ALA A 149 2.22 0.41 -7.75
C ALA A 149 1.65 -0.93 -7.26
N ARG A 150 0.38 -1.17 -7.52
CA ARG A 150 -0.19 -2.50 -7.29
C ARG A 150 0.46 -3.50 -8.24
N PRO A 151 0.77 -4.72 -7.77
CA PRO A 151 1.17 -5.78 -8.68
C PRO A 151 0.09 -5.95 -9.76
N THR A 152 0.50 -6.04 -11.02
CA THR A 152 -0.42 -6.40 -12.10
C THR A 152 -1.09 -7.73 -11.72
N PRO A 153 -2.41 -7.85 -11.73
CA PRO A 153 -3.07 -9.11 -11.43
C PRO A 153 -2.54 -10.17 -12.40
N LEU A 154 -2.09 -11.30 -11.87
CA LEU A 154 -1.86 -12.49 -12.68
C LEU A 154 -3.25 -12.99 -13.11
N VAL A 155 -3.67 -12.58 -14.30
CA VAL A 155 -4.93 -13.03 -14.91
C VAL A 155 -4.64 -14.36 -15.59
N THR A 156 -4.81 -15.44 -14.86
CA THR A 156 -4.89 -16.78 -15.45
C THR A 156 -6.29 -17.31 -15.18
N GLY A 157 -7.17 -17.17 -16.17
CA GLY A 157 -8.51 -17.78 -16.16
C GLY A 157 -9.58 -17.08 -15.34
N ASP A 158 -9.25 -16.00 -14.63
CA ASP A 158 -10.19 -15.29 -13.75
C ASP A 158 -10.73 -14.04 -14.40
N GLU A 159 -11.98 -13.73 -14.11
CA GLU A 159 -12.61 -12.50 -14.58
C GLU A 159 -12.27 -11.35 -13.64
N LEU A 160 -11.62 -10.34 -14.18
CA LEU A 160 -11.35 -9.08 -13.46
C LEU A 160 -12.55 -8.15 -13.63
N LEU A 161 -13.19 -7.79 -12.52
CA LEU A 161 -14.33 -6.87 -12.49
C LEU A 161 -13.86 -5.52 -11.93
N GLU A 162 -13.88 -4.48 -12.75
CA GLU A 162 -13.36 -3.15 -12.38
C GLU A 162 -14.47 -2.16 -11.98
N SER A 163 -15.74 -2.56 -12.05
CA SER A 163 -16.86 -1.70 -11.65
C SER A 163 -17.92 -2.45 -10.86
N GLN A 164 -18.66 -1.74 -10.01
CA GLN A 164 -19.80 -2.30 -9.29
C GLN A 164 -20.88 -2.80 -10.25
N ALA A 165 -21.08 -2.12 -11.38
CA ALA A 165 -22.04 -2.53 -12.41
C ALA A 165 -21.64 -3.87 -13.05
N ALA A 166 -20.36 -4.05 -13.39
CA ALA A 166 -19.83 -5.31 -13.91
C ALA A 166 -20.00 -6.45 -12.90
N PHE A 167 -19.74 -6.18 -11.61
CA PHE A 167 -19.94 -7.14 -10.54
C PHE A 167 -21.42 -7.53 -10.38
N ALA A 168 -22.34 -6.57 -10.36
CA ALA A 168 -23.78 -6.82 -10.25
C ALA A 168 -24.30 -7.65 -11.44
N GLN A 169 -23.85 -7.34 -12.65
CA GLN A 169 -24.20 -8.09 -13.85
C GLN A 169 -23.68 -9.53 -13.79
N ARG A 170 -22.46 -9.71 -13.30
CA ARG A 170 -21.89 -11.06 -13.15
C ARG A 170 -22.63 -11.89 -12.11
N LEU A 171 -22.93 -11.28 -10.96
CA LEU A 171 -23.71 -11.92 -9.90
C LEU A 171 -25.09 -12.37 -10.40
N SER A 172 -25.77 -11.53 -11.18
CA SER A 172 -27.07 -11.87 -11.78
C SER A 172 -26.99 -13.09 -12.70
N ARG A 173 -25.92 -13.20 -13.50
CA ARG A 173 -25.68 -14.38 -14.36
C ARG A 173 -25.45 -15.66 -13.54
N TRP A 174 -24.67 -15.58 -12.46
CA TRP A 174 -24.44 -16.74 -11.57
C TRP A 174 -25.73 -17.21 -10.89
N LEU A 175 -26.54 -16.25 -10.41
CA LEU A 175 -27.82 -16.59 -9.78
C LEU A 175 -28.83 -17.19 -10.77
N ALA A 176 -28.76 -16.82 -12.04
CA ALA A 176 -29.58 -17.45 -13.09
C ALA A 176 -29.12 -18.88 -13.38
N ALA A 177 -27.80 -19.10 -13.53
CA ALA A 177 -27.24 -20.41 -13.81
C ALA A 177 -27.39 -21.42 -12.66
N ALA A 178 -27.49 -20.95 -11.42
CA ALA A 178 -27.68 -21.80 -10.25
C ALA A 178 -29.14 -22.28 -10.06
N LYS A 179 -30.09 -21.82 -10.90
CA LYS A 179 -31.49 -22.21 -10.86
C LYS A 179 -31.88 -23.25 -11.96
N GLU A 180 -30.95 -23.55 -12.84
CA GLU A 180 -31.02 -24.63 -13.84
C GLU A 180 -30.36 -25.92 -13.30
#